data_4119e2d0f044057c7dff51a7798413ea
#
_entry.id   4119e2d0f044057c7dff51a7798413ea
#
_cell.length_a   1.000
_cell.length_b   1.000
_cell.length_c   1.000
_cell.angle_alpha   90.00
_cell.angle_beta   90.00
_cell.angle_gamma   90.00
#
_symmetry.space_group_name_H-M   'P 1'
#
loop_
_entity.id
_entity.type
_entity.pdbx_description
1 polymer ?
#
loop_
_entity_poly.entity_id
_entity_poly.type
_entity_poly.pdbx_seq_one_letter_code
_entity_poly.pdbx_strand_id
1 'polypeptide(L)'
;MNIHEHQAKQILKKYGASVPKGEFAFTVNELIEKAKKIKTEKYVLKAQIHAGGRGKAGGVKILNNIEELKNAAKEMLGKTLITHQTGPNGKEVKRLYIEESSKIKKEFYLSCLID
;
A
#
# COMPACT_ATOMS: atom_id res chain seq x y z
N MET A 1 18.40 2.42 7.01
CA MET A 1 17.12 3.01 7.42
C MET A 1 16.02 2.48 6.50
N ASN A 2 14.97 1.96 7.09
CA ASN A 2 13.84 1.43 6.34
C ASN A 2 12.64 2.35 6.46
N ILE A 3 12.03 2.68 5.32
CA ILE A 3 10.79 3.47 5.27
C ILE A 3 9.69 2.66 4.58
N HIS A 4 8.45 2.95 4.90
CA HIS A 4 7.31 2.36 4.22
C HIS A 4 7.02 3.07 2.89
N GLU A 5 6.29 2.40 2.02
CA GLU A 5 5.89 2.93 0.71
C GLU A 5 5.20 4.30 0.82
N HIS A 6 4.26 4.46 1.78
CA HIS A 6 3.56 5.74 1.94
C HIS A 6 4.50 6.87 2.32
N GLN A 7 5.56 6.58 3.10
CA GLN A 7 6.58 7.57 3.48
C GLN A 7 7.45 7.92 2.27
N ALA A 8 7.86 6.93 1.49
CA ALA A 8 8.62 7.15 0.26
C ALA A 8 7.85 8.03 -0.73
N LYS A 9 6.56 7.79 -0.91
CA LYS A 9 5.70 8.59 -1.78
C LYS A 9 5.53 10.02 -1.30
N GLN A 10 5.46 10.25 0.00
CA GLN A 10 5.45 11.60 0.57
C GLN A 10 6.74 12.37 0.24
N ILE A 11 7.89 11.71 0.36
CA ILE A 11 9.18 12.30 0.00
C ILE A 11 9.25 12.62 -1.49
N LEU A 12 8.88 11.67 -2.35
CA LEU A 12 8.86 11.87 -3.79
C LEU A 12 7.98 13.05 -4.18
N LYS A 13 6.80 13.15 -3.60
CA LYS A 13 5.86 14.26 -3.84
C LYS A 13 6.46 15.59 -3.41
N LYS A 14 7.14 15.63 -2.27
CA LYS A 14 7.82 16.83 -1.77
C LYS A 14 8.86 17.35 -2.76
N TYR A 15 9.54 16.46 -3.47
CA TYR A 15 10.53 16.81 -4.48
C TYR A 15 9.97 16.91 -5.89
N GLY A 16 8.66 17.01 -6.05
CA GLY A 16 8.02 17.32 -7.32
C GLY A 16 7.66 16.13 -8.21
N ALA A 17 7.85 14.91 -7.74
CA ALA A 17 7.44 13.73 -8.51
C ALA A 17 5.92 13.57 -8.48
N SER A 18 5.34 13.14 -9.61
CA SER A 18 3.94 12.74 -9.66
C SER A 18 3.76 11.41 -8.96
N VAL A 19 2.86 11.37 -7.97
CA VAL A 19 2.49 10.14 -7.27
C VAL A 19 0.97 10.00 -7.26
N PRO A 20 0.41 8.77 -7.28
CA PRO A 20 -1.02 8.58 -7.14
C PRO A 20 -1.54 9.19 -5.84
N LYS A 21 -2.78 9.66 -5.84
CA LYS A 21 -3.44 10.11 -4.61
C LYS A 21 -3.58 8.92 -3.69
N GLY A 22 -3.13 9.06 -2.46
CA GLY A 22 -3.14 7.98 -1.49
C GLY A 22 -3.11 8.48 -0.07
N GLU A 23 -3.54 7.61 0.84
CA GLU A 23 -3.61 7.87 2.28
C GLU A 23 -3.23 6.61 3.05
N PHE A 24 -2.55 6.78 4.17
CA PHE A 24 -2.26 5.68 5.07
C PHE A 24 -3.14 5.74 6.33
N ALA A 25 -3.34 4.59 6.95
CA ALA A 25 -4.13 4.48 8.16
C ALA A 25 -3.64 3.34 9.06
N PHE A 26 -3.86 3.49 10.35
CA PHE A 26 -3.54 2.47 11.35
C PHE A 26 -4.77 1.65 11.76
N THR A 27 -5.96 2.10 11.40
CA THR A 27 -7.21 1.41 11.70
C THR A 27 -8.11 1.34 10.47
N VAL A 28 -9.02 0.38 10.46
CA VAL A 28 -9.98 0.23 9.36
C VAL A 28 -10.89 1.45 9.26
N ASN A 29 -11.40 1.96 10.39
CA ASN A 29 -12.28 3.12 10.38
C ASN A 29 -11.60 4.37 9.82
N GLU A 30 -10.36 4.63 10.23
CA GLU A 30 -9.56 5.72 9.70
C GLU A 30 -9.36 5.58 8.19
N LEU A 31 -9.06 4.36 7.72
CA LEU A 31 -8.87 4.08 6.30
C LEU A 31 -10.12 4.41 5.49
N ILE A 32 -11.28 3.98 5.96
CA ILE A 32 -12.56 4.22 5.26
C ILE A 32 -12.88 5.71 5.18
N GLU A 33 -12.69 6.46 6.28
CA GLU A 33 -12.90 7.91 6.27
C GLU A 33 -11.99 8.63 5.27
N LYS A 34 -10.73 8.22 5.19
CA LYS A 34 -9.78 8.77 4.22
C LYS A 34 -10.12 8.34 2.78
N ALA A 35 -10.56 7.10 2.60
CA ALA A 35 -10.95 6.58 1.29
C ALA A 35 -12.09 7.35 0.65
N LYS A 36 -13.06 7.78 1.44
CA LYS A 36 -14.20 8.59 0.96
C LYS A 36 -13.77 9.91 0.32
N LYS A 37 -12.59 10.40 0.63
CA LYS A 37 -12.04 11.64 0.08
C LYS A 37 -11.26 11.43 -1.22
N ILE A 38 -10.98 10.19 -1.59
CA ILE A 38 -10.25 9.86 -2.81
C ILE A 38 -11.27 9.57 -3.92
N LYS A 39 -11.25 10.40 -4.97
CA LYS A 39 -12.09 10.19 -6.15
C LYS A 39 -11.41 9.20 -7.08
N THR A 40 -11.90 7.97 -7.12
CA THR A 40 -11.35 6.91 -7.98
C THR A 40 -12.43 5.87 -8.29
N GLU A 41 -12.30 5.21 -9.43
CA GLU A 41 -13.18 4.09 -9.79
C GLU A 41 -12.89 2.85 -8.95
N LYS A 42 -11.61 2.60 -8.69
CA LYS A 42 -11.15 1.44 -7.92
C LYS A 42 -10.11 1.88 -6.91
N TYR A 43 -10.10 1.20 -5.78
CA TYR A 43 -9.12 1.42 -4.71
C TYR A 43 -8.04 0.36 -4.78
N VAL A 44 -6.80 0.75 -4.57
CA VAL A 44 -5.67 -0.17 -4.41
C VAL A 44 -5.28 -0.17 -2.94
N LEU A 45 -5.48 -1.27 -2.26
CA LEU A 45 -5.14 -1.46 -0.85
C LEU A 45 -3.81 -2.19 -0.73
N LYS A 46 -2.89 -1.63 0.02
CA LYS A 46 -1.53 -2.16 0.18
C LYS A 46 -1.13 -2.26 1.64
N ALA A 47 -0.72 -3.44 2.04
CA ALA A 47 -0.07 -3.65 3.33
C ALA A 47 1.24 -2.87 3.38
N GLN A 48 1.52 -2.21 4.49
CA GLN A 48 2.77 -1.49 4.70
C GLN A 48 3.67 -2.30 5.62
N ILE A 49 4.62 -3.00 5.02
CA ILE A 49 5.67 -3.76 5.71
C ILE A 49 7.02 -3.42 5.08
N HIS A 50 8.10 -3.62 5.83
CA HIS A 50 9.47 -3.40 5.32
C HIS A 50 9.97 -4.60 4.52
N ALA A 51 9.25 -4.95 3.44
CA ALA A 51 9.62 -6.04 2.54
C ALA A 51 8.94 -5.87 1.18
N GLY A 52 9.59 -6.39 0.14
CA GLY A 52 9.00 -6.55 -1.18
C GLY A 52 8.22 -7.87 -1.30
N GLY A 53 7.65 -8.11 -2.48
CA GLY A 53 6.88 -9.34 -2.74
C GLY A 53 5.48 -9.36 -2.13
N ARG A 54 4.97 -8.22 -1.68
CA ARG A 54 3.66 -8.09 -1.04
C ARG A 54 2.52 -8.60 -1.92
N GLY A 55 2.58 -8.34 -3.21
CA GLY A 55 1.54 -8.77 -4.17
C GLY A 55 1.32 -10.27 -4.15
N LYS A 56 2.39 -11.06 -4.21
CA LYS A 56 2.34 -12.52 -4.16
C LYS A 56 1.87 -13.05 -2.80
N ALA A 57 2.13 -12.32 -1.73
CA ALA A 57 1.72 -12.69 -0.37
C ALA A 57 0.30 -12.25 -0.01
N GLY A 58 -0.44 -11.63 -0.93
CA GLY A 58 -1.79 -11.13 -0.67
C GLY A 58 -1.84 -9.77 0.01
N GLY A 59 -0.73 -9.03 0.02
CA GLY A 59 -0.63 -7.71 0.62
C GLY A 59 -0.97 -6.55 -0.30
N VAL A 60 -1.47 -6.82 -1.51
CA VAL A 60 -1.95 -5.83 -2.47
C VAL A 60 -3.27 -6.33 -3.06
N LYS A 61 -4.32 -5.51 -2.96
CA LYS A 61 -5.65 -5.85 -3.48
C LYS A 61 -6.27 -4.66 -4.19
N ILE A 62 -6.97 -4.94 -5.29
CA ILE A 62 -7.74 -3.95 -6.04
C ILE A 62 -9.22 -4.17 -5.72
N LEU A 63 -9.90 -3.11 -5.30
CA LEU A 63 -11.26 -3.18 -4.78
C LEU A 63 -12.16 -2.18 -5.50
N ASN A 64 -13.39 -2.57 -5.76
CA ASN A 64 -14.32 -1.81 -6.61
C ASN A 64 -15.14 -0.77 -5.85
N ASN A 65 -15.28 -0.93 -4.55
CA ASN A 65 -16.11 -0.04 -3.73
C ASN A 65 -15.67 -0.04 -2.26
N ILE A 66 -16.30 0.84 -1.47
CA ILE A 66 -15.99 1.01 -0.04
C ILE A 66 -16.28 -0.26 0.77
N GLU A 67 -17.33 -1.00 0.44
CA GLU A 67 -17.70 -2.22 1.18
C GLU A 67 -16.62 -3.31 1.00
N GLU A 68 -16.18 -3.54 -0.24
CA GLU A 68 -15.08 -4.45 -0.52
C GLU A 68 -13.79 -4.01 0.16
N LEU A 69 -13.52 -2.70 0.15
CA LEU A 69 -12.35 -2.12 0.81
C LEU A 69 -12.37 -2.40 2.31
N LYS A 70 -13.50 -2.17 2.95
CA LYS A 70 -13.67 -2.41 4.39
C LYS A 70 -13.40 -3.87 4.75
N ASN A 71 -13.97 -4.80 3.99
CA ASN A 71 -13.78 -6.23 4.23
C ASN A 71 -12.32 -6.65 4.03
N ALA A 72 -11.69 -6.19 2.95
CA ALA A 72 -10.29 -6.48 2.68
C ALA A 72 -9.36 -5.89 3.74
N ALA A 73 -9.64 -4.68 4.21
CA ALA A 73 -8.85 -4.03 5.25
C ALA A 73 -8.94 -4.78 6.58
N LYS A 74 -10.12 -5.28 6.94
CA LYS A 74 -10.30 -6.10 8.15
C LYS A 74 -9.50 -7.39 8.08
N GLU A 75 -9.43 -8.02 6.92
CA GLU A 75 -8.66 -9.24 6.73
C GLU A 75 -7.14 -8.99 6.74
N MET A 76 -6.72 -7.87 6.17
CA MET A 76 -5.29 -7.57 5.95
C MET A 76 -4.60 -7.01 7.20
N LEU A 77 -5.27 -6.12 7.92
CA LEU A 77 -4.70 -5.48 9.11
C LEU A 77 -4.54 -6.49 10.24
N GLY A 78 -3.33 -6.57 10.78
CA GLY A 78 -2.97 -7.54 11.82
C GLY A 78 -2.52 -8.90 11.29
N LYS A 79 -2.65 -9.15 9.99
CA LYS A 79 -2.19 -10.38 9.37
C LYS A 79 -0.66 -10.39 9.26
N THR A 80 -0.06 -11.55 9.37
CA THR A 80 1.37 -11.75 9.12
C THR A 80 1.58 -12.14 7.67
N LEU A 81 2.35 -11.34 6.93
CA LEU A 81 2.73 -11.64 5.55
C LEU A 81 4.11 -12.28 5.50
N ILE A 82 4.23 -13.35 4.72
CA ILE A 82 5.50 -14.03 4.45
C ILE A 82 5.83 -13.82 2.99
N THR A 83 6.97 -13.16 2.73
CA THR A 83 7.50 -12.94 1.39
C THR A 83 8.93 -13.45 1.31
N HIS A 84 9.51 -13.46 0.12
CA HIS A 84 10.94 -13.81 -0.04
C HIS A 84 11.89 -12.83 0.67
N GLN A 85 11.40 -11.68 1.14
CA GLN A 85 12.21 -10.66 1.82
C GLN A 85 11.93 -10.55 3.32
N THR A 86 10.87 -11.19 3.85
CA THR A 86 10.51 -11.08 5.27
C THR A 86 11.21 -12.09 6.17
N GLY A 87 11.75 -13.16 5.58
CA GLY A 87 12.14 -14.35 6.32
C GLY A 87 10.91 -15.23 6.69
N PRO A 88 11.16 -16.42 7.29
CA PRO A 88 10.11 -17.42 7.52
C PRO A 88 9.08 -17.02 8.56
N ASN A 89 9.41 -16.11 9.48
CA ASN A 89 8.49 -15.62 10.51
C ASN A 89 7.54 -14.54 9.98
N GLY A 90 7.83 -13.95 8.83
CA GLY A 90 7.02 -12.93 8.22
C GLY A 90 7.08 -11.57 8.91
N LYS A 91 6.20 -10.67 8.49
CA LYS A 91 6.00 -9.35 9.08
C LYS A 91 4.51 -9.11 9.31
N GLU A 92 4.16 -8.61 10.49
CA GLU A 92 2.80 -8.24 10.82
C GLU A 92 2.43 -6.92 10.11
N VAL A 93 1.22 -6.87 9.54
CA VAL A 93 0.68 -5.67 8.92
C VAL A 93 0.08 -4.77 10.01
N LYS A 94 0.77 -3.68 10.33
CA LYS A 94 0.35 -2.73 11.38
C LYS A 94 -0.28 -1.46 10.82
N ARG A 95 -0.15 -1.23 9.52
CA ARG A 95 -0.73 -0.09 8.81
C ARG A 95 -1.03 -0.44 7.38
N LEU A 96 -2.00 0.26 6.82
CA LEU A 96 -2.46 0.09 5.45
C LEU A 96 -2.27 1.39 4.67
N TYR A 97 -2.09 1.24 3.36
CA TYR A 97 -2.04 2.35 2.44
C TYR A 97 -3.08 2.13 1.34
N ILE A 98 -3.84 3.17 1.05
CA ILE A 98 -4.85 3.14 0.00
C ILE A 98 -4.49 4.17 -1.06
N GLU A 99 -4.60 3.79 -2.32
CA GLU A 99 -4.35 4.66 -3.46
C GLU A 99 -5.49 4.62 -4.46
N GLU A 100 -5.60 5.69 -5.27
CA GLU A 100 -6.37 5.64 -6.50
C GLU A 100 -5.76 4.61 -7.46
N SER A 101 -6.59 3.94 -8.24
CA SER A 101 -6.11 3.02 -9.27
C SER A 101 -5.56 3.80 -10.46
N SER A 102 -4.53 3.24 -11.08
CA SER A 102 -3.93 3.78 -12.30
C SER A 102 -4.15 2.81 -13.45
N LYS A 103 -4.42 3.33 -14.65
CA LYS A 103 -4.42 2.54 -15.87
C LYS A 103 -2.97 2.36 -16.31
N ILE A 104 -2.37 1.26 -15.87
CA ILE A 104 -0.96 0.98 -16.14
C ILE A 104 -0.78 0.66 -17.61
N LYS A 105 0.01 1.45 -18.30
CA LYS A 105 0.37 1.26 -19.70
C LYS A 105 1.69 0.52 -19.84
N LYS A 106 2.65 0.85 -18.96
CA LYS A 106 3.98 0.26 -18.94
C LYS A 106 4.59 0.39 -17.55
N GLU A 107 5.30 -0.64 -17.11
CA GLU A 107 5.99 -0.64 -15.84
C GLU A 107 7.50 -0.63 -16.05
N PHE A 108 8.20 0.12 -15.19
CA PHE A 108 9.66 0.18 -15.18
C PHE A 108 10.18 -0.12 -13.79
N TYR A 109 11.29 -0.82 -13.74
CA TYR A 109 12.06 -0.96 -12.51
C TYR A 109 13.17 0.09 -12.49
N LEU A 110 13.23 0.85 -11.40
CA LEU A 110 14.29 1.84 -11.17
C LEU A 110 14.85 1.65 -9.78
N SER A 111 16.16 1.55 -9.67
CA SER A 111 16.85 1.53 -8.37
C SER A 111 18.04 2.47 -8.38
N CYS A 112 18.38 2.96 -7.19
CA CYS A 112 19.57 3.77 -6.97
C CYS A 112 20.25 3.26 -5.70
N LEU A 113 21.50 2.89 -5.84
CA LEU A 113 22.30 2.36 -4.73
C LEU A 113 23.50 3.25 -4.52
N ILE A 114 23.88 3.43 -3.26
CA ILE A 114 25.14 4.07 -2.87
C ILE A 114 26.18 2.96 -2.75
N ASP A 115 27.21 3.08 -3.55
CA ASP A 115 28.32 2.12 -3.55
C ASP A 115 29.34 2.45 -2.46
#